data_4881cf7157918d5e557f0db4c04c8556
#
_entry.id   4881cf7157918d5e557f0db4c04c8556
#
_cell.length_a   1.000
_cell.length_b   1.000
_cell.length_c   1.000
_cell.angle_alpha   90.00
_cell.angle_beta   90.00
_cell.angle_gamma   90.00
#
_symmetry.space_group_name_H-M   'P 1'
#
loop_
_entity.id
_entity.type
_entity.pdbx_description
1 polymer ?
#
loop_
_entity_poly.entity_id
_entity_poly.type
_entity_poly.pdbx_seq_one_letter_code
_entity_poly.pdbx_strand_id
1 'polypeptide(L)'
;MLGAIAEMLGGIAVVISLVFVGYQLRQQSYIERAKAQRDLLLQAREWVSIPSSNEAQFNAIRRCLDNFDGADAWSRQQFWSWATNVLLIFESVLYMETDKLVHEGSFARFEQLVLAIARTPGGNQWWKYMYNVIGTDVAVHIAKRLEDVGESVPPWNELLPHFKFEE
;
A
#
# COMPACT_ATOMS: atom_id res chain seq x y z
N MET A 1 -48.96 -0.90 -40.68
CA MET A 1 -48.84 -1.98 -39.69
C MET A 1 -47.43 -2.54 -39.56
N LEU A 2 -46.75 -2.94 -40.64
CA LEU A 2 -45.37 -3.47 -40.58
C LEU A 2 -44.37 -2.49 -39.99
N GLY A 3 -44.47 -1.19 -40.24
CA GLY A 3 -43.55 -0.15 -39.70
C GLY A 3 -43.64 -0.05 -38.17
N ALA A 4 -44.81 -0.06 -37.58
CA ALA A 4 -45.01 0.05 -36.14
C ALA A 4 -44.46 -1.20 -35.40
N ILE A 5 -44.55 -2.37 -36.02
CA ILE A 5 -43.97 -3.61 -35.46
C ILE A 5 -42.44 -3.56 -35.50
N ALA A 6 -41.86 -3.08 -36.60
CA ALA A 6 -40.40 -2.93 -36.74
C ALA A 6 -39.83 -1.90 -35.73
N GLU A 7 -40.53 -0.80 -35.49
CA GLU A 7 -40.16 0.23 -34.55
C GLU A 7 -40.22 -0.27 -33.09
N MET A 8 -41.26 -1.05 -32.75
CA MET A 8 -41.38 -1.68 -31.44
C MET A 8 -40.29 -2.73 -31.18
N LEU A 9 -39.97 -3.57 -32.18
CA LEU A 9 -38.89 -4.54 -32.10
C LEU A 9 -37.53 -3.86 -31.99
N GLY A 10 -37.30 -2.77 -32.70
CA GLY A 10 -36.09 -1.95 -32.58
C GLY A 10 -35.92 -1.37 -31.17
N GLY A 11 -36.99 -0.83 -30.60
CA GLY A 11 -36.99 -0.31 -29.21
C GLY A 11 -36.67 -1.39 -28.18
N ILE A 12 -37.26 -2.59 -28.31
CA ILE A 12 -36.98 -3.71 -27.41
C ILE A 12 -35.50 -4.15 -27.53
N ALA A 13 -34.99 -4.24 -28.75
CA ALA A 13 -33.60 -4.63 -29.00
C ALA A 13 -32.59 -3.65 -28.34
N VAL A 14 -32.87 -2.34 -28.38
CA VAL A 14 -32.07 -1.31 -27.73
C VAL A 14 -32.07 -1.49 -26.19
N VAL A 15 -33.26 -1.73 -25.62
CA VAL A 15 -33.36 -1.94 -24.14
C VAL A 15 -32.58 -3.20 -23.71
N ILE A 16 -32.73 -4.31 -24.46
CA ILE A 16 -31.98 -5.55 -24.19
C ILE A 16 -30.47 -5.29 -24.29
N SER A 17 -30.01 -4.55 -25.28
CA SER A 17 -28.59 -4.20 -25.46
C SER A 17 -28.08 -3.35 -24.30
N LEU A 18 -28.85 -2.38 -23.83
CA LEU A 18 -28.45 -1.54 -22.66
C LEU A 18 -28.37 -2.36 -21.37
N VAL A 19 -29.30 -3.28 -21.13
CA VAL A 19 -29.24 -4.18 -19.97
C VAL A 19 -28.01 -5.09 -20.07
N PHE A 20 -27.70 -5.61 -21.24
CA PHE A 20 -26.53 -6.45 -21.45
C PHE A 20 -25.23 -5.70 -21.24
N VAL A 21 -25.10 -4.47 -21.76
CA VAL A 21 -23.96 -3.60 -21.51
C VAL A 21 -23.82 -3.29 -20.02
N GLY A 22 -24.92 -2.97 -19.34
CA GLY A 22 -24.90 -2.76 -17.88
C GLY A 22 -24.42 -3.98 -17.10
N TYR A 23 -24.81 -5.18 -17.53
CA TYR A 23 -24.32 -6.44 -16.95
C TYR A 23 -22.81 -6.62 -17.20
N GLN A 24 -22.34 -6.38 -18.44
CA GLN A 24 -20.92 -6.48 -18.79
C GLN A 24 -20.06 -5.51 -17.97
N LEU A 25 -20.49 -4.25 -17.80
CA LEU A 25 -19.79 -3.26 -17.00
C LEU A 25 -19.66 -3.69 -15.52
N ARG A 26 -20.73 -4.27 -14.95
CA ARG A 26 -20.66 -4.82 -13.58
C ARG A 26 -19.69 -5.98 -13.47
N GLN A 27 -19.70 -6.89 -14.43
CA GLN A 27 -18.78 -8.03 -14.45
C GLN A 27 -17.33 -7.56 -14.59
N GLN A 28 -17.07 -6.58 -15.47
CA GLN A 28 -15.75 -5.98 -15.65
C GLN A 28 -15.25 -5.33 -14.36
N SER A 29 -16.08 -4.51 -13.69
CA SER A 29 -15.73 -3.89 -12.41
C SER A 29 -15.40 -4.93 -11.33
N TYR A 30 -16.11 -6.06 -11.28
CA TYR A 30 -15.79 -7.15 -10.36
C TYR A 30 -14.42 -7.78 -10.65
N ILE A 31 -14.11 -8.03 -11.92
CA ILE A 31 -12.83 -8.59 -12.36
C ILE A 31 -11.68 -7.62 -12.03
N GLU A 32 -11.88 -6.32 -12.28
CA GLU A 32 -10.89 -5.28 -11.98
C GLU A 32 -10.58 -5.20 -10.49
N ARG A 33 -11.59 -5.26 -9.62
CA ARG A 33 -11.40 -5.31 -8.15
C ARG A 33 -10.63 -6.55 -7.71
N ALA A 34 -11.00 -7.72 -8.22
CA ALA A 34 -10.31 -8.97 -7.90
C ALA A 34 -8.84 -8.93 -8.36
N LYS A 35 -8.57 -8.34 -9.52
CA LYS A 35 -7.21 -8.13 -10.04
C LYS A 35 -6.43 -7.16 -9.16
N ALA A 36 -6.98 -6.00 -8.84
CA ALA A 36 -6.35 -5.00 -7.98
C ALA A 36 -5.98 -5.58 -6.60
N GLN A 37 -6.90 -6.32 -5.98
CA GLN A 37 -6.66 -7.00 -4.71
C GLN A 37 -5.53 -8.04 -4.80
N ARG A 38 -5.50 -8.82 -5.86
CA ARG A 38 -4.45 -9.81 -6.09
C ARG A 38 -3.09 -9.15 -6.30
N ASP A 39 -3.04 -8.10 -7.11
CA ASP A 39 -1.81 -7.39 -7.44
C ASP A 39 -1.23 -6.69 -6.18
N LEU A 40 -2.10 -6.14 -5.33
CA LEU A 40 -1.71 -5.59 -4.03
C LEU A 40 -1.09 -6.66 -3.11
N LEU A 41 -1.71 -7.84 -3.03
CA LEU A 41 -1.19 -8.95 -2.21
C LEU A 41 0.16 -9.46 -2.74
N LEU A 42 0.35 -9.48 -4.06
CA LEU A 42 1.63 -9.85 -4.68
C LEU A 42 2.73 -8.84 -4.33
N GLN A 43 2.45 -7.54 -4.43
CA GLN A 43 3.38 -6.48 -4.02
C GLN A 43 3.72 -6.56 -2.54
N ALA A 44 2.73 -6.76 -1.67
CA ALA A 44 2.95 -6.92 -0.24
C ALA A 44 3.82 -8.15 0.07
N ARG A 45 3.57 -9.28 -0.60
CA ARG A 45 4.37 -10.50 -0.47
C ARG A 45 5.81 -10.29 -0.91
N GLU A 46 6.01 -9.62 -2.04
CA GLU A 46 7.34 -9.28 -2.54
C GLU A 46 8.09 -8.41 -1.53
N TRP A 47 7.46 -7.35 -1.04
CA TRP A 47 8.04 -6.47 -0.03
C TRP A 47 8.45 -7.22 1.26
N VAL A 48 7.56 -8.07 1.79
CA VAL A 48 7.86 -8.88 3.00
C VAL A 48 9.01 -9.85 2.77
N SER A 49 9.21 -10.33 1.54
CA SER A 49 10.30 -11.27 1.22
C SER A 49 11.68 -10.60 1.13
N ILE A 50 11.75 -9.28 0.97
CA ILE A 50 13.02 -8.55 0.80
C ILE A 50 14.00 -8.80 1.95
N PRO A 51 13.63 -8.62 3.24
CA PRO A 51 14.56 -8.89 4.34
C PRO A 51 15.02 -10.35 4.42
N SER A 52 14.20 -11.27 3.93
CA SER A 52 14.49 -12.71 3.95
C SER A 52 15.33 -13.18 2.76
N SER A 53 15.65 -12.32 1.80
CA SER A 53 16.35 -12.70 0.57
C SER A 53 17.81 -13.09 0.82
N ASN A 54 18.49 -12.42 1.75
CA ASN A 54 19.84 -12.75 2.20
C ASN A 54 20.16 -12.08 3.54
N GLU A 55 21.12 -12.65 4.26
CA GLU A 55 21.54 -12.19 5.59
C GLU A 55 22.10 -10.76 5.57
N ALA A 56 22.86 -10.38 4.54
CA ALA A 56 23.44 -9.06 4.42
C ALA A 56 22.34 -7.97 4.34
N GLN A 57 21.30 -8.23 3.55
CA GLN A 57 20.17 -7.33 3.41
C GLN A 57 19.34 -7.24 4.69
N PHE A 58 19.08 -8.37 5.35
CA PHE A 58 18.43 -8.39 6.65
C PHE A 58 19.19 -7.56 7.68
N ASN A 59 20.52 -7.78 7.79
CA ASN A 59 21.37 -7.06 8.72
C ASN A 59 21.45 -5.55 8.41
N ALA A 60 21.44 -5.16 7.12
CA ALA A 60 21.40 -3.77 6.71
C ALA A 60 20.11 -3.08 7.15
N ILE A 61 18.95 -3.72 6.91
CA ILE A 61 17.64 -3.19 7.33
C ILE A 61 17.58 -3.08 8.85
N ARG A 62 17.96 -4.14 9.57
CA ARG A 62 17.97 -4.18 11.04
C ARG A 62 18.82 -3.06 11.63
N ARG A 63 20.04 -2.86 11.12
CA ARG A 63 20.95 -1.79 11.55
C ARG A 63 20.34 -0.41 11.35
N CYS A 64 19.70 -0.20 10.21
CA CYS A 64 19.08 1.09 9.91
C CYS A 64 17.77 1.34 10.68
N LEU A 65 17.03 0.31 11.10
CA LEU A 65 15.91 0.48 12.03
C LEU A 65 16.37 1.04 13.38
N ASP A 66 17.57 0.69 13.80
CA ASP A 66 18.16 1.20 15.06
C ASP A 66 18.78 2.60 14.85
N ASN A 67 19.65 2.77 13.85
CA ASN A 67 20.33 4.04 13.58
C ASN A 67 20.60 4.23 12.08
N PHE A 68 19.69 4.91 11.39
CA PHE A 68 19.80 5.17 9.95
C PHE A 68 20.97 6.11 9.61
N ASP A 69 21.11 7.20 10.35
CA ASP A 69 22.16 8.21 10.08
C ASP A 69 23.57 7.67 10.33
N GLY A 70 23.73 6.77 11.31
CA GLY A 70 25.01 6.13 11.63
C GLY A 70 25.35 4.92 10.78
N ALA A 71 24.45 4.44 9.93
CA ALA A 71 24.68 3.30 9.07
C ALA A 71 25.54 3.67 7.85
N ASP A 72 26.23 2.67 7.29
CA ASP A 72 26.99 2.83 6.04
C ASP A 72 26.07 3.09 4.84
N ALA A 73 26.64 3.61 3.74
CA ALA A 73 25.88 4.02 2.56
C ALA A 73 25.09 2.88 1.92
N TRP A 74 25.65 1.65 1.91
CA TRP A 74 24.99 0.49 1.33
C TRP A 74 23.78 0.08 2.20
N SER A 75 23.97 0.00 3.52
CA SER A 75 22.89 -0.30 4.48
C SER A 75 21.76 0.72 4.39
N ARG A 76 22.08 2.02 4.33
CA ARG A 76 21.08 3.07 4.14
C ARG A 76 20.32 2.92 2.83
N GLN A 77 20.98 2.55 1.74
CA GLN A 77 20.33 2.33 0.45
C GLN A 77 19.36 1.13 0.50
N GLN A 78 19.75 0.01 1.14
CA GLN A 78 18.89 -1.16 1.30
C GLN A 78 17.64 -0.82 2.12
N PHE A 79 17.83 -0.16 3.24
CA PHE A 79 16.73 0.29 4.10
C PHE A 79 15.83 1.30 3.39
N TRP A 80 16.43 2.30 2.72
CA TRP A 80 15.68 3.31 1.95
C TRP A 80 14.76 2.65 0.94
N SER A 81 15.27 1.75 0.14
CA SER A 81 14.47 1.05 -0.87
C SER A 81 13.35 0.23 -0.24
N TRP A 82 13.63 -0.51 0.83
CA TRP A 82 12.66 -1.34 1.53
C TRP A 82 11.55 -0.50 2.19
N ALA A 83 11.91 0.52 2.94
CA ALA A 83 10.95 1.38 3.65
C ALA A 83 10.16 2.26 2.68
N THR A 84 10.77 2.74 1.59
CA THR A 84 10.06 3.49 0.55
C THR A 84 9.05 2.61 -0.19
N ASN A 85 9.37 1.34 -0.46
CA ASN A 85 8.43 0.44 -1.13
C ASN A 85 7.12 0.27 -0.35
N VAL A 86 7.15 0.06 0.97
CA VAL A 86 5.91 -0.05 1.75
C VAL A 86 5.12 1.26 1.75
N LEU A 87 5.81 2.40 1.74
CA LEU A 87 5.18 3.71 1.67
C LEU A 87 4.49 3.93 0.32
N LEU A 88 5.08 3.50 -0.80
CA LEU A 88 4.45 3.55 -2.12
C LEU A 88 3.26 2.58 -2.23
N ILE A 89 3.35 1.40 -1.62
CA ILE A 89 2.21 0.48 -1.52
C ILE A 89 1.07 1.15 -0.73
N PHE A 90 1.39 1.78 0.40
CA PHE A 90 0.42 2.51 1.21
C PHE A 90 -0.27 3.63 0.41
N GLU A 91 0.49 4.45 -0.32
CA GLU A 91 -0.05 5.49 -1.19
C GLU A 91 -0.98 4.90 -2.26
N SER A 92 -0.57 3.81 -2.90
CA SER A 92 -1.40 3.11 -3.89
C SER A 92 -2.71 2.60 -3.27
N VAL A 93 -2.67 2.04 -2.05
CA VAL A 93 -3.86 1.55 -1.33
C VAL A 93 -4.81 2.67 -0.98
N LEU A 94 -4.30 3.86 -0.63
CA LEU A 94 -5.12 5.05 -0.36
C LEU A 94 -6.00 5.39 -1.56
N TYR A 95 -5.42 5.44 -2.76
CA TYR A 95 -6.17 5.71 -3.98
C TYR A 95 -7.12 4.55 -4.35
N MET A 96 -6.65 3.31 -4.25
CA MET A 96 -7.47 2.12 -4.55
C MET A 96 -8.69 1.99 -3.63
N GLU A 97 -8.58 2.36 -2.35
CA GLU A 97 -9.69 2.34 -1.40
C GLU A 97 -10.70 3.46 -1.71
N THR A 98 -10.21 4.66 -2.07
CA THR A 98 -11.03 5.78 -2.52
C THR A 98 -11.85 5.40 -3.75
N ASP A 99 -11.25 4.70 -4.70
CA ASP A 99 -11.88 4.22 -5.94
C ASP A 99 -12.69 2.92 -5.73
N LYS A 100 -12.76 2.41 -4.50
CA LYS A 100 -13.43 1.14 -4.14
C LYS A 100 -12.89 -0.08 -4.89
N LEU A 101 -11.62 -0.08 -5.24
CA LEU A 101 -10.94 -1.19 -5.93
C LEU A 101 -10.45 -2.26 -4.94
N VAL A 102 -10.22 -1.90 -3.68
CA VAL A 102 -9.82 -2.82 -2.60
C VAL A 102 -10.82 -2.78 -1.45
N HIS A 103 -10.71 -3.74 -0.52
CA HIS A 103 -11.59 -3.81 0.64
C HIS A 103 -11.37 -2.62 1.58
N GLU A 104 -12.48 -2.15 2.16
CA GLU A 104 -12.48 -1.18 3.25
C GLU A 104 -11.60 -1.70 4.40
N GLY A 105 -10.73 -0.83 4.93
CA GLY A 105 -9.76 -1.17 5.98
C GLY A 105 -8.42 -1.71 5.46
N SER A 106 -8.24 -1.88 4.15
CA SER A 106 -6.92 -2.22 3.58
C SER A 106 -5.91 -1.12 3.84
N PHE A 107 -6.32 0.13 3.72
CA PHE A 107 -5.55 1.32 4.03
C PHE A 107 -4.98 1.29 5.46
N ALA A 108 -5.83 1.04 6.46
CA ALA A 108 -5.41 1.04 7.87
C ALA A 108 -4.31 0.00 8.18
N ARG A 109 -4.29 -1.13 7.47
CA ARG A 109 -3.25 -2.16 7.65
C ARG A 109 -1.88 -1.69 7.16
N PHE A 110 -1.82 -1.08 5.97
CA PHE A 110 -0.57 -0.56 5.43
C PHE A 110 -0.10 0.69 6.16
N GLU A 111 -1.02 1.54 6.61
CA GLU A 111 -0.72 2.66 7.50
C GLU A 111 0.05 2.19 8.74
N GLN A 112 -0.44 1.15 9.42
CA GLN A 112 0.22 0.61 10.62
C GLN A 112 1.65 0.13 10.35
N LEU A 113 1.90 -0.49 9.18
CA LEU A 113 3.25 -0.91 8.82
C LEU A 113 4.19 0.28 8.64
N VAL A 114 3.75 1.32 7.93
CA VAL A 114 4.53 2.55 7.74
C VAL A 114 4.81 3.24 9.08
N LEU A 115 3.79 3.37 9.93
CA LEU A 115 3.93 3.97 11.26
C LEU A 115 4.89 3.17 12.14
N ALA A 116 4.79 1.84 12.15
CA ALA A 116 5.68 0.98 12.93
C ALA A 116 7.16 1.14 12.51
N ILE A 117 7.44 1.25 11.21
CA ILE A 117 8.80 1.52 10.70
C ILE A 117 9.25 2.92 11.12
N ALA A 118 8.44 3.95 10.87
CA ALA A 118 8.79 5.35 11.17
C ALA A 118 8.97 5.62 12.67
N ARG A 119 8.39 4.79 13.55
CA ARG A 119 8.53 4.88 15.00
C ARG A 119 9.80 4.24 15.55
N THR A 120 10.53 3.46 14.76
CA THR A 120 11.86 3.03 15.18
C THR A 120 12.84 4.22 15.24
N PRO A 121 13.90 4.18 16.05
CA PRO A 121 14.87 5.28 16.12
C PRO A 121 15.41 5.68 14.74
N GLY A 122 15.86 4.71 13.95
CA GLY A 122 16.38 4.95 12.60
C GLY A 122 15.29 5.25 11.58
N GLY A 123 14.08 4.66 11.72
CA GLY A 123 12.93 4.99 10.89
C GLY A 123 12.49 6.45 11.06
N ASN A 124 12.56 6.99 12.28
CA ASN A 124 12.31 8.41 12.53
C ASN A 124 13.35 9.32 11.85
N GLN A 125 14.64 8.91 11.84
CA GLN A 125 15.68 9.61 11.10
C GLN A 125 15.39 9.60 9.60
N TRP A 126 15.09 8.42 9.04
CA TRP A 126 14.71 8.26 7.64
C TRP A 126 13.48 9.08 7.24
N TRP A 127 12.44 9.12 8.10
CA TRP A 127 11.20 9.86 7.84
C TRP A 127 11.43 11.35 7.61
N LYS A 128 12.38 11.97 8.29
CA LYS A 128 12.75 13.39 8.10
C LYS A 128 13.20 13.69 6.68
N TYR A 129 13.89 12.74 6.04
CA TYR A 129 14.29 12.87 4.64
C TYR A 129 13.11 12.57 3.71
N MET A 130 12.36 11.52 4.03
CA MET A 130 11.27 11.04 3.19
C MET A 130 10.08 11.99 3.12
N TYR A 131 9.81 12.73 4.20
CA TYR A 131 8.74 13.73 4.28
C TYR A 131 8.76 14.75 3.13
N ASN A 132 9.94 15.12 2.66
CA ASN A 132 10.12 16.09 1.58
C ASN A 132 10.13 15.46 0.16
N VAL A 133 10.07 14.15 0.06
CA VAL A 133 10.20 13.40 -1.20
C VAL A 133 8.87 12.80 -1.65
N ILE A 134 8.05 12.39 -0.70
CA ILE A 134 6.74 11.79 -0.98
C ILE A 134 5.67 12.84 -1.25
N GLY A 135 4.56 12.42 -1.86
CA GLY A 135 3.40 13.29 -2.10
C GLY A 135 2.89 13.98 -0.83
N THR A 136 2.57 15.27 -0.96
CA THR A 136 2.22 16.14 0.17
C THR A 136 1.09 15.57 1.04
N ASP A 137 0.05 15.00 0.42
CA ASP A 137 -1.11 14.46 1.13
C ASP A 137 -0.74 13.28 2.02
N VAL A 138 0.10 12.36 1.49
CA VAL A 138 0.62 11.21 2.24
C VAL A 138 1.56 11.67 3.35
N ALA A 139 2.47 12.62 3.07
CA ALA A 139 3.40 13.15 4.05
C ALA A 139 2.67 13.77 5.24
N VAL A 140 1.70 14.64 4.98
CA VAL A 140 0.87 15.30 6.00
C VAL A 140 0.05 14.29 6.79
N HIS A 141 -0.56 13.31 6.10
CA HIS A 141 -1.33 12.27 6.76
C HIS A 141 -0.46 11.46 7.75
N ILE A 142 0.67 10.93 7.30
CA ILE A 142 1.57 10.13 8.14
C ILE A 142 2.16 10.96 9.28
N ALA A 143 2.58 12.22 9.04
CA ALA A 143 3.08 13.09 10.09
C ALA A 143 2.04 13.30 11.21
N LYS A 144 0.80 13.62 10.84
CA LYS A 144 -0.30 13.75 11.80
C LYS A 144 -0.54 12.45 12.57
N ARG A 145 -0.55 11.32 11.87
CA ARG A 145 -0.76 10.01 12.50
C ARG A 145 0.37 9.67 13.47
N LEU A 146 1.62 10.00 13.18
CA LEU A 146 2.75 9.80 14.09
C LEU A 146 2.61 10.63 15.39
N GLU A 147 2.00 11.82 15.31
CA GLU A 147 1.68 12.63 16.49
C GLU A 147 0.52 12.03 17.30
N ASP A 148 -0.55 11.58 16.61
CA ASP A 148 -1.78 11.11 17.23
C ASP A 148 -1.66 9.70 17.84
N VAL A 149 -0.85 8.81 17.25
CA VAL A 149 -0.84 7.37 17.60
C VAL A 149 -0.20 7.11 18.97
N GLY A 150 0.69 7.99 19.42
CA GLY A 150 1.41 7.80 20.67
C GLY A 150 2.05 6.41 20.77
N GLU A 151 1.74 5.66 21.83
CA GLU A 151 2.24 4.28 22.05
C GLU A 151 1.33 3.18 21.43
N SER A 152 0.21 3.55 20.82
CA SER A 152 -0.77 2.56 20.33
C SER A 152 -0.29 1.69 19.16
N VAL A 153 0.69 2.18 18.37
CA VAL A 153 1.36 1.41 17.33
C VAL A 153 2.81 1.15 17.79
N PRO A 154 3.18 -0.08 18.17
CA PRO A 154 4.55 -0.37 18.60
C PRO A 154 5.53 -0.23 17.43
N PRO A 155 6.81 0.12 17.71
CA PRO A 155 7.86 0.15 16.70
C PRO A 155 8.06 -1.22 16.04
N TRP A 156 8.52 -1.24 14.80
CA TRP A 156 8.71 -2.45 14.00
C TRP A 156 9.53 -3.54 14.71
N ASN A 157 10.60 -3.16 15.37
CA ASN A 157 11.48 -4.07 16.11
C ASN A 157 10.86 -4.62 17.41
N GLU A 158 9.75 -4.05 17.88
CA GLU A 158 8.96 -4.61 18.97
C GLU A 158 7.88 -5.57 18.45
N LEU A 159 7.29 -5.27 17.30
CA LEU A 159 6.36 -6.17 16.61
C LEU A 159 7.07 -7.46 16.15
N LEU A 160 8.30 -7.34 15.69
CA LEU A 160 9.12 -8.42 15.16
C LEU A 160 10.47 -8.47 15.89
N PRO A 161 10.54 -9.17 17.06
CA PRO A 161 11.72 -9.16 17.93
C PRO A 161 13.03 -9.59 17.26
N HIS A 162 12.97 -10.44 16.21
CA HIS A 162 14.14 -10.86 15.46
C HIS A 162 14.83 -9.72 14.69
N PHE A 163 14.20 -8.53 14.61
CA PHE A 163 14.84 -7.32 14.11
C PHE A 163 15.60 -6.55 15.21
N LYS A 164 15.52 -6.95 16.49
CA LYS A 164 16.36 -6.38 17.54
C LYS A 164 17.78 -6.95 17.43
N PHE A 165 18.77 -6.12 17.83
CA PHE A 165 20.10 -6.65 18.12
C PHE A 165 20.01 -7.42 19.43
N GLU A 166 20.54 -8.64 19.46
CA GLU A 166 20.87 -9.31 20.73
C GLU A 166 22.08 -8.58 21.29
N GLU A 167 21.95 -8.07 22.54
CA GLU A 167 23.03 -7.46 23.30
C GLU A 167 24.13 -8.47 23.65
#